data_9ac9265cd959cbe9df5f34678ee07d25
#
_entry.id   9ac9265cd959cbe9df5f34678ee07d25
#
_cell.length_a   1.000
_cell.length_b   1.000
_cell.length_c   1.000
_cell.angle_alpha   90.00
_cell.angle_beta   90.00
_cell.angle_gamma   90.00
#
_symmetry.space_group_name_H-M   'P 1'
#
loop_
_entity.id
_entity.type
_entity.pdbx_description
1 polymer ?
#
loop_
_entity_poly.entity_id
_entity_poly.type
_entity_poly.pdbx_seq_one_letter_code
_entity_poly.pdbx_strand_id
1 'polypeptide(L)'
;YENIAFPLRLANTPNDEVDKKVREASKTLELDEHLERKPGNLSGGQRQRVAMGRAIVRDAQAFLFDEPLSNLDAKLRGQMRTEISRLQKRLGITTVYVTHDQTEAMTLGDRVVVLKRGVLQQHATPRELYENPSNLFVAGFIGSPPMNFLPATVEGNQLELPFGTVTIPEEKARKAAGKGLLIAGIRPEHFEDAEVIDAEKSATGDTFDAKVDVVEWLGNEAYAYVPFEAPPEVQDQLNQLEKDLDGESMRTQLVISLDGSSRISEGDQATIWVDARKIHLFDPATGENLTIDRENAGIVPGDNAMVHAEKVGEEQDHTGDAAPA
;
A
#
# COMPACT_ATOMS: atom_id res chain seq x y z
N TYR A 1 -30.42 4.43 19.44
CA TYR A 1 -30.48 5.87 19.71
C TYR A 1 -29.54 6.26 20.86
N GLU A 2 -29.73 5.73 22.07
CA GLU A 2 -28.99 6.13 23.29
C GLU A 2 -27.46 5.93 23.17
N ASN A 3 -27.02 4.93 22.42
CA ASN A 3 -25.58 4.74 22.16
C ASN A 3 -24.97 5.90 21.36
N ILE A 4 -25.68 6.40 20.35
CA ILE A 4 -25.23 7.57 19.56
C ILE A 4 -25.36 8.84 20.40
N ALA A 5 -26.45 9.00 21.15
CA ALA A 5 -26.69 10.16 22.01
C ALA A 5 -25.73 10.27 23.21
N PHE A 6 -25.10 9.18 23.63
CA PHE A 6 -24.32 9.11 24.87
C PHE A 6 -23.27 10.22 25.04
N PRO A 7 -22.41 10.54 24.03
CA PRO A 7 -21.43 11.62 24.17
C PRO A 7 -22.08 12.99 24.39
N LEU A 8 -23.21 13.25 23.73
CA LEU A 8 -23.94 14.51 23.84
C LEU A 8 -24.61 14.66 25.22
N ARG A 9 -25.18 13.56 25.72
CA ARG A 9 -25.74 13.55 27.10
C ARG A 9 -24.67 13.77 28.15
N LEU A 10 -23.49 13.18 27.96
CA LEU A 10 -22.35 13.39 28.86
C LEU A 10 -21.87 14.86 28.86
N ALA A 11 -22.00 15.51 27.70
CA ALA A 11 -21.69 16.95 27.54
C ALA A 11 -22.83 17.87 28.03
N ASN A 12 -23.91 17.35 28.62
CA ASN A 12 -25.09 18.07 29.04
C ASN A 12 -25.75 18.90 27.90
N THR A 13 -25.72 18.40 26.67
CA THR A 13 -26.36 19.03 25.51
C THR A 13 -27.88 19.03 25.71
N PRO A 14 -28.62 20.09 25.34
CA PRO A 14 -30.07 20.13 25.40
C PRO A 14 -30.73 19.01 24.60
N ASN A 15 -31.87 18.49 25.09
CA ASN A 15 -32.50 17.30 24.50
C ASN A 15 -32.94 17.48 23.04
N ASP A 16 -33.37 18.65 22.64
CA ASP A 16 -33.76 19.02 21.29
C ASP A 16 -32.54 19.00 20.34
N GLU A 17 -31.40 19.48 20.80
CA GLU A 17 -30.14 19.41 20.05
C GLU A 17 -29.60 17.98 19.97
N VAL A 18 -29.72 17.19 21.06
CA VAL A 18 -29.36 15.76 21.05
C VAL A 18 -30.18 15.02 19.99
N ASP A 19 -31.50 15.19 19.95
CA ASP A 19 -32.37 14.50 18.99
C ASP A 19 -32.01 14.88 17.56
N LYS A 20 -31.79 16.18 17.31
CA LYS A 20 -31.36 16.66 16.00
C LYS A 20 -30.06 16.03 15.54
N LYS A 21 -28.98 16.10 16.35
CA LYS A 21 -27.66 15.55 16.00
C LYS A 21 -27.68 14.04 15.82
N VAL A 22 -28.41 13.32 16.66
CA VAL A 22 -28.56 11.86 16.56
C VAL A 22 -29.25 11.46 15.27
N ARG A 23 -30.34 12.14 14.88
CA ARG A 23 -31.06 11.84 13.64
C ARG A 23 -30.24 12.22 12.40
N GLU A 24 -29.50 13.32 12.43
CA GLU A 24 -28.59 13.70 11.35
C GLU A 24 -27.50 12.65 11.16
N ALA A 25 -26.88 12.19 12.27
CA ALA A 25 -25.88 11.11 12.25
C ALA A 25 -26.49 9.77 11.77
N SER A 26 -27.69 9.43 12.27
CA SER A 26 -28.41 8.23 11.87
C SER A 26 -28.70 8.20 10.37
N LYS A 27 -29.21 9.29 9.83
CA LYS A 27 -29.45 9.43 8.40
C LYS A 27 -28.18 9.31 7.55
N THR A 28 -27.09 9.91 8.03
CA THR A 28 -25.78 9.84 7.37
C THR A 28 -25.25 8.41 7.31
N LEU A 29 -25.50 7.62 8.36
CA LEU A 29 -25.04 6.25 8.54
C LEU A 29 -26.07 5.18 8.17
N GLU A 30 -27.23 5.59 7.62
CA GLU A 30 -28.32 4.66 7.25
C GLU A 30 -28.77 3.76 8.43
N LEU A 31 -28.95 4.37 9.60
CA LEU A 31 -29.34 3.68 10.84
C LEU A 31 -30.78 4.03 11.28
N ASP A 32 -31.55 4.80 10.53
CA ASP A 32 -32.86 5.32 10.95
C ASP A 32 -33.82 4.22 11.41
N GLU A 33 -33.90 3.12 10.67
CA GLU A 33 -34.76 1.96 11.00
C GLU A 33 -34.22 1.13 12.17
N HIS A 34 -33.02 1.45 12.66
CA HIS A 34 -32.33 0.66 13.67
C HIS A 34 -32.16 1.38 15.01
N LEU A 35 -32.57 2.65 15.11
CA LEU A 35 -32.38 3.48 16.30
C LEU A 35 -33.01 2.87 17.58
N GLU A 36 -34.10 2.16 17.44
CA GLU A 36 -34.81 1.52 18.57
C GLU A 36 -34.28 0.11 18.91
N ARG A 37 -33.36 -0.43 18.11
CA ARG A 37 -32.79 -1.75 18.35
C ARG A 37 -31.68 -1.70 19.39
N LYS A 38 -31.63 -2.75 20.24
CA LYS A 38 -30.50 -2.95 21.15
C LYS A 38 -29.24 -3.39 20.34
N PRO A 39 -28.01 -3.02 20.75
CA PRO A 39 -26.79 -3.40 20.04
C PRO A 39 -26.62 -4.90 19.77
N GLY A 40 -27.10 -5.76 20.66
CA GLY A 40 -27.11 -7.23 20.47
C GLY A 40 -27.94 -7.71 19.28
N ASN A 41 -28.91 -6.91 18.83
CA ASN A 41 -29.81 -7.22 17.70
C ASN A 41 -29.37 -6.56 16.40
N LEU A 42 -28.13 -6.06 16.34
CA LEU A 42 -27.52 -5.44 15.17
C LEU A 42 -26.48 -6.36 14.55
N SER A 43 -26.31 -6.28 13.22
CA SER A 43 -25.20 -6.93 12.54
C SER A 43 -23.86 -6.28 12.92
N GLY A 44 -22.72 -6.92 12.58
CA GLY A 44 -21.39 -6.38 12.81
C GLY A 44 -21.22 -4.98 12.23
N GLY A 45 -21.59 -4.80 10.95
CA GLY A 45 -21.51 -3.50 10.27
C GLY A 45 -22.45 -2.45 10.85
N GLN A 46 -23.67 -2.84 11.30
CA GLN A 46 -24.56 -1.90 11.98
C GLN A 46 -24.00 -1.45 13.32
N ARG A 47 -23.39 -2.35 14.10
CA ARG A 47 -22.69 -1.96 15.35
C ARG A 47 -21.52 -1.01 15.06
N GLN A 48 -20.77 -1.27 13.99
CA GLN A 48 -19.68 -0.38 13.56
C GLN A 48 -20.19 1.02 13.19
N ARG A 49 -21.29 1.10 12.40
CA ARG A 49 -21.94 2.38 12.09
C ARG A 49 -22.44 3.10 13.35
N VAL A 50 -22.94 2.39 14.34
CA VAL A 50 -23.30 2.99 15.64
C VAL A 50 -22.08 3.56 16.37
N ALA A 51 -20.94 2.85 16.35
CA ALA A 51 -19.69 3.35 16.92
C ALA A 51 -19.20 4.62 16.22
N MET A 52 -19.29 4.65 14.88
CA MET A 52 -19.03 5.87 14.09
C MET A 52 -19.99 7.00 14.45
N GLY A 53 -21.31 6.70 14.61
CA GLY A 53 -22.31 7.66 15.05
C GLY A 53 -21.98 8.32 16.38
N ARG A 54 -21.47 7.54 17.32
CA ARG A 54 -20.96 8.07 18.60
C ARG A 54 -19.78 9.04 18.45
N ALA A 55 -18.96 8.86 17.43
CA ALA A 55 -17.84 9.77 17.16
C ALA A 55 -18.30 11.05 16.47
N ILE A 56 -19.11 10.95 15.42
CA ILE A 56 -19.47 12.10 14.56
C ILE A 56 -20.46 13.09 15.18
N VAL A 57 -21.27 12.66 16.18
CA VAL A 57 -22.15 13.59 16.88
C VAL A 57 -21.41 14.58 17.76
N ARG A 58 -20.12 14.31 18.03
CA ARG A 58 -19.25 15.20 18.78
C ARG A 58 -18.73 16.30 17.85
N ASP A 59 -18.62 17.49 18.41
CA ASP A 59 -18.00 18.64 17.73
C ASP A 59 -16.47 18.53 17.84
N ALA A 60 -15.88 17.69 16.99
CA ALA A 60 -14.47 17.35 17.02
C ALA A 60 -13.71 18.10 15.93
N GLN A 61 -12.49 18.56 16.23
CA GLN A 61 -11.60 19.18 15.25
C GLN A 61 -10.88 18.13 14.39
N ALA A 62 -10.75 16.89 14.87
CA ALA A 62 -10.17 15.76 14.14
C ALA A 62 -10.80 14.44 14.62
N PHE A 63 -10.85 13.46 13.74
CA PHE A 63 -11.18 12.07 14.05
C PHE A 63 -9.93 11.19 14.05
N LEU A 64 -9.89 10.24 14.99
CA LEU A 64 -8.87 9.22 15.09
C LEU A 64 -9.54 7.86 14.96
N PHE A 65 -9.27 7.13 13.89
CA PHE A 65 -9.74 5.76 13.66
C PHE A 65 -8.56 4.80 13.77
N ASP A 66 -8.68 3.87 14.69
CA ASP A 66 -7.69 2.81 14.90
C ASP A 66 -8.27 1.49 14.44
N GLU A 67 -7.80 1.00 13.30
CA GLU A 67 -8.24 -0.24 12.63
C GLU A 67 -9.77 -0.45 12.59
N PRO A 68 -10.56 0.52 12.12
CA PRO A 68 -12.01 0.47 12.31
C PRO A 68 -12.70 -0.63 11.51
N LEU A 69 -12.04 -1.28 10.56
CA LEU A 69 -12.63 -2.31 9.69
C LEU A 69 -12.01 -3.70 9.88
N SER A 70 -11.03 -3.88 10.78
CA SER A 70 -10.29 -5.13 10.97
C SER A 70 -11.16 -6.35 11.30
N ASN A 71 -12.28 -6.14 12.01
CA ASN A 71 -13.18 -7.21 12.47
C ASN A 71 -14.35 -7.51 11.51
N LEU A 72 -14.31 -7.00 10.27
CA LEU A 72 -15.37 -7.19 9.29
C LEU A 72 -14.96 -8.22 8.21
N ASP A 73 -15.95 -8.96 7.70
CA ASP A 73 -15.76 -9.78 6.51
C ASP A 73 -15.45 -8.93 5.27
N ALA A 74 -14.85 -9.54 4.24
CA ALA A 74 -14.36 -8.83 3.05
C ALA A 74 -15.44 -8.03 2.31
N LYS A 75 -16.68 -8.59 2.19
CA LYS A 75 -17.79 -7.92 1.52
C LYS A 75 -18.24 -6.68 2.29
N LEU A 76 -18.40 -6.82 3.60
CA LEU A 76 -18.82 -5.74 4.48
C LEU A 76 -17.72 -4.66 4.59
N ARG A 77 -16.45 -5.08 4.63
CA ARG A 77 -15.29 -4.16 4.63
C ARG A 77 -15.30 -3.26 3.39
N GLY A 78 -15.54 -3.83 2.18
CA GLY A 78 -15.64 -3.05 0.95
C GLY A 78 -16.77 -2.01 0.98
N GLN A 79 -17.97 -2.39 1.50
CA GLN A 79 -19.08 -1.47 1.67
C GLN A 79 -18.74 -0.36 2.67
N MET A 80 -18.17 -0.72 3.82
CA MET A 80 -17.82 0.26 4.87
C MET A 80 -16.71 1.23 4.44
N ARG A 81 -15.74 0.81 3.64
CA ARG A 81 -14.75 1.74 3.05
C ARG A 81 -15.45 2.85 2.24
N THR A 82 -16.38 2.46 1.38
CA THR A 82 -17.14 3.44 0.59
C THR A 82 -17.92 4.41 1.48
N GLU A 83 -18.55 3.90 2.55
CA GLU A 83 -19.30 4.73 3.50
C GLU A 83 -18.40 5.70 4.27
N ILE A 84 -17.24 5.23 4.75
CA ILE A 84 -16.25 6.07 5.45
C ILE A 84 -15.75 7.17 4.51
N SER A 85 -15.40 6.85 3.26
CA SER A 85 -14.95 7.84 2.27
C SER A 85 -16.01 8.92 2.03
N ARG A 86 -17.27 8.52 1.85
CA ARG A 86 -18.39 9.46 1.68
C ARG A 86 -18.61 10.32 2.92
N LEU A 87 -18.51 9.72 4.10
CA LEU A 87 -18.69 10.40 5.38
C LEU A 87 -17.59 11.45 5.59
N GLN A 88 -16.33 11.07 5.41
CA GLN A 88 -15.18 11.96 5.55
C GLN A 88 -15.31 13.18 4.63
N LYS A 89 -15.63 12.96 3.34
CA LYS A 89 -15.85 14.04 2.37
C LYS A 89 -17.02 14.96 2.76
N ARG A 90 -18.09 14.40 3.32
CA ARG A 90 -19.27 15.18 3.76
C ARG A 90 -18.99 16.03 4.99
N LEU A 91 -18.24 15.47 5.95
CA LEU A 91 -17.91 16.16 7.19
C LEU A 91 -16.81 17.21 7.00
N GLY A 92 -15.88 17.01 6.08
CA GLY A 92 -14.75 17.91 5.84
C GLY A 92 -13.80 18.05 7.04
N ILE A 93 -13.82 17.08 7.95
CA ILE A 93 -13.01 17.09 9.18
C ILE A 93 -11.74 16.26 8.97
N THR A 94 -10.61 16.78 9.44
CA THR A 94 -9.34 16.05 9.41
C THR A 94 -9.48 14.71 10.12
N THR A 95 -9.07 13.65 9.44
CA THR A 95 -9.17 12.28 9.95
C THR A 95 -7.82 11.60 9.89
N VAL A 96 -7.36 11.06 11.01
CA VAL A 96 -6.22 10.15 11.08
C VAL A 96 -6.78 8.73 11.13
N TYR A 97 -6.35 7.90 10.20
CA TYR A 97 -6.84 6.53 10.03
C TYR A 97 -5.66 5.56 10.09
N VAL A 98 -5.65 4.68 11.06
CA VAL A 98 -4.64 3.63 11.21
C VAL A 98 -5.20 2.33 10.66
N THR A 99 -4.44 1.66 9.82
CA THR A 99 -4.80 0.35 9.24
C THR A 99 -3.54 -0.43 8.86
N HIS A 100 -3.64 -1.75 8.85
CA HIS A 100 -2.67 -2.64 8.24
C HIS A 100 -3.10 -3.08 6.82
N ASP A 101 -4.32 -2.74 6.37
CA ASP A 101 -4.83 -3.03 5.03
C ASP A 101 -4.41 -1.91 4.06
N GLN A 102 -3.48 -2.23 3.14
CA GLN A 102 -3.02 -1.28 2.14
C GLN A 102 -4.17 -0.76 1.25
N THR A 103 -5.19 -1.58 0.95
CA THR A 103 -6.32 -1.15 0.13
C THR A 103 -7.13 -0.06 0.82
N GLU A 104 -7.27 -0.12 2.15
CA GLU A 104 -7.91 0.94 2.93
C GLU A 104 -7.09 2.22 2.85
N ALA A 105 -5.78 2.14 3.12
CA ALA A 105 -4.90 3.30 3.08
C ALA A 105 -4.90 3.97 1.70
N MET A 106 -4.78 3.19 0.62
CA MET A 106 -4.72 3.68 -0.75
C MET A 106 -6.05 4.26 -1.28
N THR A 107 -7.18 3.80 -0.72
CA THR A 107 -8.52 4.26 -1.18
C THR A 107 -9.14 5.36 -0.32
N LEU A 108 -8.78 5.44 0.95
CA LEU A 108 -9.35 6.40 1.90
C LEU A 108 -8.44 7.61 2.13
N GLY A 109 -7.12 7.43 2.06
CA GLY A 109 -6.16 8.47 2.41
C GLY A 109 -5.96 9.51 1.30
N ASP A 110 -5.99 10.79 1.63
CA ASP A 110 -5.44 11.86 0.79
C ASP A 110 -3.90 11.84 0.85
N ARG A 111 -3.37 11.48 2.02
CA ARG A 111 -1.96 11.26 2.31
C ARG A 111 -1.81 9.98 3.13
N VAL A 112 -0.77 9.21 2.82
CA VAL A 112 -0.48 7.95 3.51
C VAL A 112 0.93 8.00 4.09
N VAL A 113 1.05 7.54 5.33
CA VAL A 113 2.31 7.37 6.04
C VAL A 113 2.60 5.88 6.16
N VAL A 114 3.68 5.43 5.56
CA VAL A 114 4.14 4.04 5.67
C VAL A 114 5.15 3.94 6.81
N LEU A 115 4.86 3.10 7.78
CA LEU A 115 5.71 2.84 8.94
C LEU A 115 6.24 1.40 8.92
N LYS A 116 7.51 1.22 9.27
CA LYS A 116 8.12 -0.10 9.50
C LYS A 116 8.70 -0.10 10.92
N ARG A 117 8.13 -0.92 11.81
CA ARG A 117 8.57 -1.01 13.23
C ARG A 117 8.67 0.37 13.91
N GLY A 118 7.68 1.24 13.68
CA GLY A 118 7.65 2.59 14.24
C GLY A 118 8.49 3.64 13.49
N VAL A 119 9.28 3.24 12.50
CA VAL A 119 10.13 4.15 11.70
C VAL A 119 9.42 4.54 10.40
N LEU A 120 9.35 5.86 10.14
CA LEU A 120 8.81 6.40 8.90
C LEU A 120 9.61 5.89 7.68
N GLN A 121 8.91 5.30 6.72
CA GLN A 121 9.49 4.86 5.45
C GLN A 121 9.21 5.84 4.32
N GLN A 122 7.98 6.31 4.22
CA GLN A 122 7.57 7.32 3.24
C GLN A 122 6.24 7.94 3.65
N HIS A 123 6.05 9.23 3.35
CA HIS A 123 4.80 9.95 3.50
C HIS A 123 4.47 10.66 2.20
N ALA A 124 3.46 10.19 1.49
CA ALA A 124 3.11 10.70 0.16
C ALA A 124 1.60 10.50 -0.13
N THR A 125 1.15 10.94 -1.29
CA THR A 125 -0.16 10.53 -1.80
C THR A 125 -0.14 9.04 -2.16
N PRO A 126 -1.30 8.36 -2.19
CA PRO A 126 -1.38 6.97 -2.63
C PRO A 126 -0.68 6.71 -3.96
N ARG A 127 -0.89 7.59 -4.94
CA ARG A 127 -0.30 7.49 -6.26
C ARG A 127 1.24 7.59 -6.23
N GLU A 128 1.78 8.56 -5.50
CA GLU A 128 3.23 8.73 -5.35
C GLU A 128 3.88 7.53 -4.67
N LEU A 129 3.25 6.96 -3.62
CA LEU A 129 3.73 5.73 -2.97
C LEU A 129 3.82 4.56 -3.94
N TYR A 130 2.82 4.44 -4.82
CA TYR A 130 2.74 3.36 -5.79
C TYR A 130 3.74 3.52 -6.94
N GLU A 131 3.77 4.72 -7.55
CA GLU A 131 4.59 5.01 -8.72
C GLU A 131 6.06 5.28 -8.38
N ASN A 132 6.34 5.73 -7.16
CA ASN A 132 7.67 6.23 -6.79
C ASN A 132 8.08 5.82 -5.35
N PRO A 133 8.14 4.51 -5.07
CA PRO A 133 8.48 4.01 -3.75
C PRO A 133 9.92 4.36 -3.37
N SER A 134 10.15 4.76 -2.11
CA SER A 134 11.46 5.20 -1.63
C SER A 134 12.46 4.07 -1.41
N ASN A 135 11.98 2.86 -1.10
CA ASN A 135 12.82 1.72 -0.78
C ASN A 135 12.09 0.39 -1.08
N LEU A 136 12.82 -0.72 -0.96
CA LEU A 136 12.31 -2.08 -1.18
C LEU A 136 11.07 -2.39 -0.32
N PHE A 137 11.06 -1.94 0.94
CA PHE A 137 9.93 -2.19 1.83
C PHE A 137 8.65 -1.53 1.33
N VAL A 138 8.69 -0.23 0.99
CA VAL A 138 7.53 0.48 0.44
C VAL A 138 7.09 -0.14 -0.89
N ALA A 139 8.04 -0.48 -1.76
CA ALA A 139 7.77 -1.08 -3.07
C ALA A 139 7.08 -2.44 -2.97
N GLY A 140 7.50 -3.28 -2.02
CA GLY A 140 6.92 -4.59 -1.79
C GLY A 140 5.63 -4.55 -0.97
N PHE A 141 5.50 -3.56 -0.05
CA PHE A 141 4.31 -3.42 0.78
C PHE A 141 3.13 -2.82 0.00
N ILE A 142 3.39 -1.88 -0.92
CA ILE A 142 2.34 -1.18 -1.68
C ILE A 142 2.13 -1.84 -3.04
N GLY A 143 0.96 -2.43 -3.22
CA GLY A 143 0.51 -3.11 -4.44
C GLY A 143 0.06 -4.54 -4.20
N SER A 144 -0.95 -5.00 -4.95
CA SER A 144 -1.44 -6.38 -4.91
C SER A 144 -1.75 -6.82 -6.34
N PRO A 145 -0.94 -7.73 -6.89
CA PRO A 145 0.26 -8.35 -6.32
C PRO A 145 1.39 -7.34 -6.01
N PRO A 146 2.36 -7.71 -5.16
CA PRO A 146 3.53 -6.85 -4.86
C PRO A 146 4.44 -6.67 -6.08
N MET A 147 5.37 -5.71 -6.00
CA MET A 147 6.40 -5.49 -7.02
C MET A 147 7.31 -6.72 -7.13
N ASN A 148 7.64 -7.13 -8.36
CA ASN A 148 8.67 -8.12 -8.61
C ASN A 148 10.06 -7.55 -8.31
N PHE A 149 10.91 -8.32 -7.66
CA PHE A 149 12.29 -7.96 -7.39
C PHE A 149 13.24 -8.99 -8.01
N LEU A 150 14.13 -8.52 -8.90
CA LEU A 150 15.00 -9.32 -9.71
C LEU A 150 16.46 -8.88 -9.53
N PRO A 151 17.43 -9.82 -9.52
CA PRO A 151 18.83 -9.44 -9.61
C PRO A 151 19.09 -8.72 -10.91
N ALA A 152 19.91 -7.67 -10.88
CA ALA A 152 20.21 -6.87 -12.05
C ALA A 152 21.63 -6.31 -12.02
N THR A 153 22.22 -6.08 -13.21
CA THR A 153 23.44 -5.29 -13.40
C THR A 153 23.22 -4.28 -14.51
N VAL A 154 23.94 -3.14 -14.45
CA VAL A 154 23.81 -2.07 -15.43
C VAL A 154 25.15 -1.84 -16.12
N GLU A 155 25.17 -1.96 -17.45
CA GLU A 155 26.31 -1.66 -18.32
C GLU A 155 25.88 -0.65 -19.39
N GLY A 156 26.39 0.59 -19.28
CA GLY A 156 25.88 1.69 -20.11
C GLY A 156 24.41 1.97 -19.81
N ASN A 157 23.53 1.78 -20.79
CA ASN A 157 22.07 1.85 -20.63
C ASN A 157 21.39 0.46 -20.74
N GLN A 158 22.18 -0.60 -20.74
CA GLN A 158 21.69 -1.96 -20.76
C GLN A 158 21.54 -2.47 -19.33
N LEU A 159 20.35 -2.94 -18.99
CA LEU A 159 20.03 -3.61 -17.72
C LEU A 159 19.97 -5.12 -18.00
N GLU A 160 20.89 -5.86 -17.41
CA GLU A 160 20.91 -7.32 -17.48
C GLU A 160 20.03 -7.89 -16.36
N LEU A 161 19.10 -8.74 -16.73
CA LEU A 161 18.10 -9.43 -15.89
C LEU A 161 18.21 -10.95 -16.10
N PRO A 162 17.66 -11.80 -15.20
CA PRO A 162 17.76 -13.26 -15.35
C PRO A 162 17.22 -13.85 -16.68
N PHE A 163 16.35 -13.12 -17.35
CA PHE A 163 15.71 -13.56 -18.59
C PHE A 163 16.17 -12.77 -19.84
N GLY A 164 17.14 -11.87 -19.70
CA GLY A 164 17.69 -11.10 -20.84
C GLY A 164 18.03 -9.67 -20.50
N THR A 165 18.39 -8.91 -21.52
CA THR A 165 18.85 -7.53 -21.40
C THR A 165 17.75 -6.58 -21.84
N VAL A 166 17.53 -5.51 -21.06
CA VAL A 166 16.51 -4.46 -21.30
C VAL A 166 17.18 -3.11 -21.39
N THR A 167 16.78 -2.28 -22.36
CA THR A 167 17.32 -0.93 -22.53
C THR A 167 16.59 0.06 -21.64
N ILE A 168 17.23 0.57 -20.59
CA ILE A 168 16.64 1.53 -19.65
C ILE A 168 16.98 2.99 -20.04
N PRO A 169 16.16 3.98 -19.59
CA PRO A 169 16.46 5.38 -19.79
C PRO A 169 17.85 5.78 -19.24
N GLU A 170 18.60 6.61 -19.98
CA GLU A 170 19.95 7.05 -19.61
C GLU A 170 20.02 7.68 -18.21
N GLU A 171 18.97 8.38 -17.78
CA GLU A 171 18.91 8.98 -16.44
C GLU A 171 18.95 7.91 -15.35
N LYS A 172 18.20 6.81 -15.51
CA LYS A 172 18.20 5.69 -14.56
C LYS A 172 19.54 4.96 -14.58
N ALA A 173 20.09 4.73 -15.77
CA ALA A 173 21.39 4.11 -15.92
C ALA A 173 22.51 4.91 -15.22
N ARG A 174 22.50 6.23 -15.35
CA ARG A 174 23.48 7.12 -14.67
C ARG A 174 23.38 7.04 -13.14
N LYS A 175 22.15 6.96 -12.59
CA LYS A 175 21.94 6.84 -11.13
C LYS A 175 22.44 5.50 -10.58
N ALA A 176 22.47 4.45 -11.39
CA ALA A 176 22.90 3.11 -11.04
C ALA A 176 24.37 2.79 -11.42
N ALA A 177 25.03 3.68 -12.17
CA ALA A 177 26.37 3.45 -12.71
C ALA A 177 27.40 3.12 -11.62
N GLY A 178 28.19 2.05 -11.83
CA GLY A 178 29.26 1.63 -10.93
C GLY A 178 28.83 0.96 -9.64
N LYS A 179 27.54 0.65 -9.47
CA LYS A 179 27.00 0.01 -8.26
C LYS A 179 27.18 -1.53 -8.23
N GLY A 180 27.54 -2.17 -9.34
CA GLY A 180 27.62 -3.63 -9.42
C GLY A 180 26.26 -4.29 -9.39
N LEU A 181 26.07 -5.28 -8.50
CA LEU A 181 24.78 -5.96 -8.33
C LEU A 181 23.73 -5.02 -7.76
N LEU A 182 22.56 -5.05 -8.36
CA LEU A 182 21.37 -4.26 -8.02
C LEU A 182 20.15 -5.16 -7.88
N ILE A 183 19.06 -4.59 -7.35
CA ILE A 183 17.73 -5.20 -7.41
C ILE A 183 16.87 -4.34 -8.34
N ALA A 184 16.39 -4.93 -9.44
CA ALA A 184 15.38 -4.32 -10.31
C ALA A 184 13.98 -4.59 -9.76
N GLY A 185 13.20 -3.54 -9.56
CA GLY A 185 11.81 -3.61 -9.16
C GLY A 185 10.88 -3.30 -10.32
N ILE A 186 9.98 -4.23 -10.63
CA ILE A 186 9.05 -4.12 -11.76
C ILE A 186 7.67 -4.60 -11.32
N ARG A 187 6.65 -3.76 -11.49
CA ARG A 187 5.30 -4.16 -11.12
C ARG A 187 4.70 -5.15 -12.12
N PRO A 188 3.81 -6.06 -11.67
CA PRO A 188 3.18 -7.06 -12.54
C PRO A 188 2.52 -6.48 -13.80
N GLU A 189 1.88 -5.32 -13.70
CA GLU A 189 1.19 -4.64 -14.82
C GLU A 189 2.12 -3.91 -15.80
N HIS A 190 3.43 -3.88 -15.50
CA HIS A 190 4.44 -3.34 -16.44
C HIS A 190 5.01 -4.42 -17.35
N PHE A 191 4.50 -5.64 -17.25
CA PHE A 191 4.68 -6.72 -18.20
C PHE A 191 3.39 -6.96 -19.00
N GLU A 192 3.51 -7.57 -20.16
CA GLU A 192 2.37 -7.98 -20.96
C GLU A 192 2.77 -9.08 -21.95
N ASP A 193 1.81 -9.85 -22.42
CA ASP A 193 1.97 -10.74 -23.56
C ASP A 193 2.31 -9.92 -24.81
N ALA A 194 3.46 -10.19 -25.42
CA ALA A 194 3.92 -9.45 -26.60
C ALA A 194 2.98 -9.60 -27.83
N GLU A 195 2.11 -10.62 -27.84
CA GLU A 195 1.15 -10.84 -28.94
C GLU A 195 -0.06 -9.92 -28.86
N VAL A 196 -0.38 -9.37 -27.68
CA VAL A 196 -1.58 -8.53 -27.47
C VAL A 196 -1.27 -7.04 -27.38
N ILE A 197 -0.01 -6.63 -27.25
CA ILE A 197 0.37 -5.22 -27.22
C ILE A 197 0.29 -4.57 -28.61
N ASP A 198 -0.09 -3.30 -28.64
CA ASP A 198 -0.04 -2.50 -29.85
C ASP A 198 1.40 -2.03 -30.20
N ALA A 199 1.57 -1.55 -31.44
CA ALA A 199 2.87 -1.12 -31.94
C ALA A 199 3.43 0.13 -31.20
N GLU A 200 2.57 0.98 -30.64
CA GLU A 200 2.99 2.17 -29.88
C GLU A 200 3.54 1.75 -28.51
N LYS A 201 2.86 0.87 -27.81
CA LYS A 201 3.30 0.30 -26.54
C LYS A 201 4.58 -0.52 -26.73
N SER A 202 4.66 -1.34 -27.78
CA SER A 202 5.82 -2.17 -28.11
C SER A 202 7.11 -1.35 -28.24
N ALA A 203 7.04 -0.14 -28.81
CA ALA A 203 8.20 0.74 -28.99
C ALA A 203 8.76 1.35 -27.69
N THR A 204 8.09 1.14 -26.54
CA THR A 204 8.46 1.75 -25.25
C THR A 204 9.16 0.79 -24.27
N GLY A 205 9.42 -0.43 -24.69
CA GLY A 205 10.06 -1.46 -23.87
C GLY A 205 10.78 -2.49 -24.71
N ASP A 206 11.19 -3.54 -24.05
CA ASP A 206 11.87 -4.69 -24.66
C ASP A 206 11.06 -5.97 -24.45
N THR A 207 11.43 -7.02 -25.18
CA THR A 207 10.80 -8.35 -25.05
C THR A 207 11.82 -9.40 -24.64
N PHE A 208 11.34 -10.42 -23.94
CA PHE A 208 12.12 -11.60 -23.57
C PHE A 208 11.25 -12.86 -23.66
N ASP A 209 11.90 -14.01 -23.86
CA ASP A 209 11.22 -15.30 -23.86
C ASP A 209 11.29 -15.93 -22.46
N ALA A 210 10.15 -16.44 -22.01
CA ALA A 210 10.04 -17.08 -20.70
C ALA A 210 9.17 -18.33 -20.76
N LYS A 211 9.51 -19.31 -19.94
CA LYS A 211 8.67 -20.49 -19.72
C LYS A 211 7.74 -20.22 -18.55
N VAL A 212 6.45 -20.23 -18.82
CA VAL A 212 5.40 -20.02 -17.82
C VAL A 212 5.21 -21.31 -17.01
N ASP A 213 5.25 -21.19 -15.66
CA ASP A 213 5.06 -22.32 -14.75
C ASP A 213 3.59 -22.49 -14.38
N VAL A 214 2.93 -21.42 -13.95
CA VAL A 214 1.53 -21.39 -13.53
C VAL A 214 0.82 -20.20 -14.13
N VAL A 215 -0.48 -20.34 -14.44
CA VAL A 215 -1.37 -19.23 -14.78
C VAL A 215 -2.59 -19.25 -13.85
N GLU A 216 -2.81 -18.16 -13.12
CA GLU A 216 -4.00 -17.95 -12.31
C GLU A 216 -4.97 -17.02 -13.06
N TRP A 217 -6.13 -17.51 -13.40
CA TRP A 217 -7.15 -16.72 -14.10
C TRP A 217 -8.23 -16.22 -13.15
N LEU A 218 -8.36 -14.90 -13.01
CA LEU A 218 -9.29 -14.23 -12.10
C LEU A 218 -10.52 -13.64 -12.81
N GLY A 219 -10.73 -14.00 -14.05
CA GLY A 219 -11.88 -13.58 -14.86
C GLY A 219 -11.53 -12.50 -15.87
N ASN A 220 -11.30 -11.28 -15.47
CA ASN A 220 -10.90 -10.16 -16.33
C ASN A 220 -9.38 -9.94 -16.39
N GLU A 221 -8.65 -10.57 -15.50
CA GLU A 221 -7.20 -10.52 -15.39
C GLU A 221 -6.65 -11.93 -15.20
N ALA A 222 -5.43 -12.17 -15.64
CA ALA A 222 -4.69 -13.39 -15.33
C ALA A 222 -3.30 -13.03 -14.81
N TYR A 223 -2.75 -13.89 -13.96
CA TYR A 223 -1.36 -13.76 -13.49
C TYR A 223 -0.57 -14.97 -13.95
N ALA A 224 0.50 -14.73 -14.72
CA ALA A 224 1.46 -15.75 -15.07
C ALA A 224 2.66 -15.70 -14.13
N TYR A 225 3.13 -16.88 -13.73
CA TYR A 225 4.28 -17.05 -12.84
C TYR A 225 5.44 -17.66 -13.61
N VAL A 226 6.58 -16.97 -13.59
CA VAL A 226 7.81 -17.39 -14.27
C VAL A 226 8.93 -17.53 -13.25
N PRO A 227 9.46 -18.74 -12.98
CA PRO A 227 10.55 -18.92 -12.02
C PRO A 227 11.85 -18.33 -12.55
N PHE A 228 12.70 -17.80 -11.66
CA PHE A 228 14.05 -17.36 -11.97
C PHE A 228 15.03 -17.73 -10.85
N GLU A 229 16.31 -17.71 -11.14
CA GLU A 229 17.37 -17.90 -10.14
C GLU A 229 17.92 -16.56 -9.69
N ALA A 230 18.23 -16.42 -8.39
CA ALA A 230 18.82 -15.22 -7.84
C ALA A 230 20.18 -15.52 -7.15
N PRO A 231 21.19 -14.66 -7.27
CA PRO A 231 22.42 -14.75 -6.51
C PRO A 231 22.15 -14.67 -5.00
N PRO A 232 23.04 -15.26 -4.15
CA PRO A 232 22.85 -15.30 -2.70
C PRO A 232 22.59 -13.92 -2.07
N GLU A 233 23.28 -12.89 -2.51
CA GLU A 233 23.16 -11.52 -1.99
C GLU A 233 21.75 -10.95 -2.21
N VAL A 234 21.14 -11.20 -3.37
CA VAL A 234 19.76 -10.80 -3.65
C VAL A 234 18.79 -11.67 -2.89
N GLN A 235 19.03 -12.97 -2.84
CA GLN A 235 18.17 -13.91 -2.08
C GLN A 235 18.10 -13.54 -0.60
N ASP A 236 19.22 -13.15 0.02
CA ASP A 236 19.25 -12.71 1.42
C ASP A 236 18.40 -11.43 1.64
N GLN A 237 18.44 -10.47 0.73
CA GLN A 237 17.62 -9.27 0.80
C GLN A 237 16.12 -9.59 0.62
N LEU A 238 15.79 -10.47 -0.32
CA LEU A 238 14.40 -10.91 -0.52
C LEU A 238 13.87 -11.65 0.71
N ASN A 239 14.66 -12.53 1.31
CA ASN A 239 14.32 -13.25 2.54
C ASN A 239 14.13 -12.28 3.74
N GLN A 240 14.94 -11.23 3.83
CA GLN A 240 14.78 -10.20 4.86
C GLN A 240 13.50 -9.39 4.64
N LEU A 241 13.22 -9.01 3.40
CA LEU A 241 12.02 -8.28 3.03
C LEU A 241 10.74 -9.10 3.31
N GLU A 242 10.76 -10.41 3.00
CA GLU A 242 9.68 -11.34 3.32
C GLU A 242 9.36 -11.36 4.83
N LYS A 243 10.39 -11.42 5.68
CA LYS A 243 10.20 -11.35 7.13
C LYS A 243 9.62 -10.02 7.61
N ASP A 244 9.98 -8.93 6.93
CA ASP A 244 9.49 -7.59 7.26
C ASP A 244 8.05 -7.34 6.78
N LEU A 245 7.56 -8.14 5.84
CA LEU A 245 6.21 -8.09 5.27
C LEU A 245 5.25 -9.16 5.83
N ASP A 246 5.59 -9.76 6.99
CA ASP A 246 4.78 -10.77 7.69
C ASP A 246 4.46 -12.04 6.86
N GLY A 247 5.40 -12.46 6.01
CA GLY A 247 5.38 -13.77 5.38
C GLY A 247 4.57 -13.91 4.09
N GLU A 248 4.26 -12.83 3.41
CA GLU A 248 3.88 -12.92 2.00
C GLU A 248 5.13 -13.28 1.21
N SER A 249 5.25 -14.57 0.86
CA SER A 249 6.42 -15.17 0.24
C SER A 249 6.81 -14.43 -1.05
N MET A 250 7.88 -13.67 -0.99
CA MET A 250 8.56 -13.16 -2.18
C MET A 250 9.35 -14.30 -2.81
N ARG A 251 8.62 -15.14 -3.53
CA ARG A 251 9.22 -16.25 -4.25
C ARG A 251 10.14 -15.71 -5.33
N THR A 252 11.19 -16.48 -5.66
CA THR A 252 11.99 -16.29 -6.87
C THR A 252 11.15 -16.63 -8.12
N GLN A 253 10.06 -15.90 -8.27
CA GLN A 253 9.09 -16.00 -9.36
C GLN A 253 8.70 -14.61 -9.81
N LEU A 254 8.79 -14.39 -11.11
CA LEU A 254 8.23 -13.20 -11.74
C LEU A 254 6.71 -13.38 -11.85
N VAL A 255 5.96 -12.41 -11.35
CA VAL A 255 4.51 -12.31 -11.49
C VAL A 255 4.21 -11.32 -12.60
N ILE A 256 3.50 -11.77 -13.62
CA ILE A 256 3.13 -11.00 -14.81
C ILE A 256 1.62 -10.84 -14.81
N SER A 257 1.12 -9.62 -14.89
CA SER A 257 -0.31 -9.35 -15.11
C SER A 257 -0.57 -9.40 -16.61
N LEU A 258 -1.42 -10.32 -17.04
CA LEU A 258 -1.81 -10.51 -18.43
C LEU A 258 -3.20 -9.92 -18.68
N ASP A 259 -3.38 -9.27 -19.82
CA ASP A 259 -4.70 -8.88 -20.29
C ASP A 259 -5.59 -10.12 -20.52
N GLY A 260 -6.88 -9.99 -20.31
CA GLY A 260 -7.84 -11.09 -20.50
C GLY A 260 -7.94 -11.63 -21.93
N SER A 261 -7.33 -10.97 -22.92
CA SER A 261 -7.21 -11.43 -24.30
C SER A 261 -5.98 -12.31 -24.57
N SER A 262 -5.01 -12.33 -23.64
CA SER A 262 -3.84 -13.21 -23.73
C SER A 262 -4.27 -14.68 -23.75
N ARG A 263 -3.53 -15.49 -24.50
CA ARG A 263 -3.75 -16.93 -24.63
C ARG A 263 -2.66 -17.77 -23.99
N ILE A 264 -1.75 -17.12 -23.28
CA ILE A 264 -0.67 -17.78 -22.56
C ILE A 264 -1.26 -18.76 -21.54
N SER A 265 -0.76 -20.00 -21.55
CA SER A 265 -1.18 -21.09 -20.68
C SER A 265 0.00 -21.67 -19.89
N GLU A 266 -0.31 -22.44 -18.87
CA GLU A 266 0.69 -23.16 -18.08
C GLU A 266 1.55 -24.09 -18.96
N GLY A 267 2.87 -23.97 -18.81
CA GLY A 267 3.88 -24.72 -19.56
C GLY A 267 4.29 -24.11 -20.90
N ASP A 268 3.63 -23.04 -21.33
CA ASP A 268 3.95 -22.36 -22.58
C ASP A 268 5.31 -21.66 -22.55
N GLN A 269 5.96 -21.61 -23.71
CA GLN A 269 7.06 -20.68 -23.96
C GLN A 269 6.45 -19.41 -24.55
N ALA A 270 6.49 -18.33 -23.79
CA ALA A 270 5.84 -17.08 -24.17
C ALA A 270 6.86 -15.96 -24.35
N THR A 271 6.61 -15.06 -25.30
CA THR A 271 7.35 -13.81 -25.43
C THR A 271 6.64 -12.72 -24.64
N ILE A 272 7.32 -12.21 -23.61
CA ILE A 272 6.80 -11.20 -22.68
C ILE A 272 7.44 -9.86 -22.99
N TRP A 273 6.63 -8.82 -23.05
CA TRP A 273 7.06 -7.44 -23.14
C TRP A 273 7.17 -6.83 -21.74
N VAL A 274 8.14 -5.90 -21.54
CA VAL A 274 8.34 -5.15 -20.31
C VAL A 274 8.54 -3.67 -20.59
N ASP A 275 7.84 -2.79 -19.83
CA ASP A 275 8.04 -1.35 -19.92
C ASP A 275 9.33 -0.92 -19.19
N ALA A 276 10.41 -0.74 -19.95
CA ALA A 276 11.72 -0.35 -19.45
C ALA A 276 11.71 0.98 -18.67
N ARG A 277 10.79 1.89 -18.98
CA ARG A 277 10.67 3.21 -18.34
C ARG A 277 10.17 3.10 -16.90
N LYS A 278 9.47 2.01 -16.57
CA LYS A 278 8.82 1.77 -15.27
C LYS A 278 9.68 0.98 -14.29
N ILE A 279 10.85 0.50 -14.73
CA ILE A 279 11.78 -0.26 -13.88
C ILE A 279 12.38 0.66 -12.82
N HIS A 280 12.33 0.25 -11.57
CA HIS A 280 13.07 0.85 -10.46
C HIS A 280 14.35 0.08 -10.18
N LEU A 281 15.39 0.77 -9.71
CA LEU A 281 16.64 0.13 -9.32
C LEU A 281 16.94 0.43 -7.86
N PHE A 282 17.17 -0.62 -7.08
CA PHE A 282 17.41 -0.54 -5.65
C PHE A 282 18.82 -1.01 -5.32
N ASP A 283 19.43 -0.37 -4.34
CA ASP A 283 20.70 -0.80 -3.76
C ASP A 283 20.46 -2.00 -2.83
N PRO A 284 21.06 -3.17 -3.08
CA PRO A 284 20.80 -4.36 -2.27
C PRO A 284 21.35 -4.24 -0.83
N ALA A 285 22.29 -3.34 -0.55
CA ALA A 285 22.85 -3.18 0.79
C ALA A 285 21.98 -2.29 1.69
N THR A 286 21.34 -1.27 1.12
CA THR A 286 20.53 -0.29 1.87
C THR A 286 19.02 -0.47 1.68
N GLY A 287 18.61 -1.10 0.58
CA GLY A 287 17.23 -1.18 0.13
C GLY A 287 16.71 0.11 -0.49
N GLU A 288 17.52 1.16 -0.62
CA GLU A 288 17.10 2.46 -1.16
C GLU A 288 16.85 2.39 -2.67
N ASN A 289 15.81 3.09 -3.14
CA ASN A 289 15.55 3.27 -4.56
C ASN A 289 16.49 4.32 -5.15
N LEU A 290 17.45 3.89 -5.95
CA LEU A 290 18.43 4.74 -6.63
C LEU A 290 17.81 5.60 -7.74
N THR A 291 16.71 5.12 -8.32
CA THR A 291 16.00 5.77 -9.44
C THR A 291 14.82 6.63 -9.00
N ILE A 292 14.64 6.82 -7.70
CA ILE A 292 13.56 7.62 -7.14
C ILE A 292 13.53 9.04 -7.72
N ASP A 293 12.35 9.51 -8.06
CA ASP A 293 12.11 10.92 -8.34
C ASP A 293 11.80 11.63 -7.00
N ARG A 294 12.81 12.28 -6.42
CA ARG A 294 12.70 12.91 -5.10
C ARG A 294 11.74 14.08 -5.06
N GLU A 295 11.47 14.73 -6.18
CA GLU A 295 10.49 15.83 -6.26
C GLU A 295 9.05 15.31 -6.11
N ASN A 296 8.79 14.08 -6.57
CA ASN A 296 7.49 13.43 -6.54
C ASN A 296 7.42 12.21 -5.59
N ALA A 297 8.34 12.10 -4.64
CA ALA A 297 8.37 10.99 -3.67
C ALA A 297 7.68 11.31 -2.34
N GLY A 298 7.23 12.55 -2.15
CA GLY A 298 6.77 13.02 -0.86
C GLY A 298 7.92 13.15 0.16
N ILE A 299 7.65 12.92 1.44
CA ILE A 299 8.66 12.95 2.49
C ILE A 299 9.29 11.56 2.62
N VAL A 300 10.58 11.48 2.40
CA VAL A 300 11.40 10.26 2.52
C VAL A 300 12.37 10.44 3.68
N PRO A 301 12.63 9.42 4.52
CA PRO A 301 13.63 9.52 5.58
C PRO A 301 15.01 9.81 4.98
N GLY A 302 15.67 10.82 5.47
CA GLY A 302 17.02 11.16 5.01
C GLY A 302 17.43 12.60 5.29
N ASP A 303 16.50 13.54 5.22
CA ASP A 303 16.90 14.94 5.36
C ASP A 303 16.58 15.60 6.70
N ASN A 304 15.67 15.06 7.54
CA ASN A 304 15.42 15.65 8.88
C ASN A 304 14.63 14.76 9.87
N ALA A 305 14.20 13.56 9.54
CA ALA A 305 13.30 12.76 10.40
C ALA A 305 14.03 11.97 11.50
N MET A 306 15.33 11.67 11.36
CA MET A 306 16.11 10.99 12.41
C MET A 306 16.35 11.84 13.64
N VAL A 307 16.41 13.17 13.50
CA VAL A 307 16.67 14.09 14.62
C VAL A 307 15.53 14.15 15.65
N HIS A 308 14.31 13.81 15.25
CA HIS A 308 13.17 13.78 16.16
C HIS A 308 12.92 12.43 16.83
N ALA A 309 13.31 11.32 16.22
CA ALA A 309 13.14 9.99 16.81
C ALA A 309 14.12 9.73 17.97
N GLU A 310 15.37 10.20 17.86
CA GLU A 310 16.36 10.13 18.95
C GLU A 310 15.96 10.99 20.15
N LYS A 311 15.40 12.20 19.94
CA LYS A 311 14.97 13.08 21.03
C LYS A 311 13.76 12.55 21.80
N VAL A 312 12.84 11.83 21.17
CA VAL A 312 11.69 11.22 21.84
C VAL A 312 12.10 9.98 22.63
N GLY A 313 13.15 9.25 22.20
CA GLY A 313 13.74 8.13 22.95
C GLY A 313 14.48 8.58 24.21
N GLU A 314 15.20 9.70 24.17
CA GLU A 314 15.95 10.22 25.32
C GLU A 314 15.06 10.87 26.39
N GLU A 315 13.91 11.48 26.04
CA GLU A 315 12.97 12.05 27.02
C GLU A 315 12.17 10.97 27.78
N GLN A 316 12.02 9.76 27.28
CA GLN A 316 11.33 8.68 28.00
C GLN A 316 12.21 7.91 28.98
N ASP A 317 13.53 7.97 28.86
CA ASP A 317 14.48 7.25 29.75
C ASP A 317 14.82 8.04 31.04
N HIS A 318 14.43 9.32 31.15
CA HIS A 318 14.73 10.14 32.29
C HIS A 318 13.57 10.32 33.31
N THR A 319 12.43 9.64 33.16
CA THR A 319 11.30 9.73 34.10
C THR A 319 11.14 8.52 35.02
N GLY A 320 12.14 7.64 35.12
CA GLY A 320 12.09 6.38 35.86
C GLY A 320 13.05 6.28 37.02
N ASP A 321 13.25 7.33 37.85
CA ASP A 321 13.88 7.15 39.17
C ASP A 321 13.56 8.29 40.12
N ALA A 322 12.46 8.18 40.84
CA ALA A 322 12.27 8.86 42.15
C ALA A 322 11.22 8.08 42.95
N ALA A 323 11.65 7.07 43.70
CA ALA A 323 10.89 6.53 44.81
C ALA A 323 11.15 7.41 46.05
N PRO A 324 10.14 7.82 46.79
CA PRO A 324 10.34 8.47 48.05
C PRO A 324 10.54 7.46 49.18
N ALA A 325 11.40 7.84 50.11
CA ALA A 325 11.58 7.22 51.42
C ALA A 325 10.36 7.42 52.33
#